data_6e8f3472f68eff4c15807b5748758c33
#
_entry.id   6e8f3472f68eff4c15807b5748758c33
#
_cell.length_a   1.000
_cell.length_b   1.000
_cell.length_c   1.000
_cell.angle_alpha   90.00
_cell.angle_beta   90.00
_cell.angle_gamma   90.00
#
_symmetry.space_group_name_H-M   'P 1'
#
loop_
_entity.id
_entity.type
_entity.pdbx_description
1 polymer ?
#
loop_
_entity_poly.entity_id
_entity_poly.type
_entity_poly.pdbx_seq_one_letter_code
_entity_poly.pdbx_strand_id
1 'polypeptide(L)'
;ADFNYGDGVLSARWQPAETQAGLDPEGRCIRKDIAARILEKLAAEPEGMVTERKVTHKKENQRLPHSLSSLQIEAGRKYGYSPQQVLDTAQQLYERKFTTYPRSDCEYLPLNQRRDALGILSNLAGLGDRELSVWAGAGDSTVKSRAWNDTKITAHHAIIPTTVVCPYTRLTEMQRNIYFLIARAYISQFYAPHEYDSQRIVI
;
A
#
# COMPACT_ATOMS: atom_id res chain seq x y z
N ALA A 1 -23.05 9.21 14.76
CA ALA A 1 -24.20 8.41 15.19
C ALA A 1 -24.06 6.99 14.67
N ASP A 2 -24.51 6.02 15.45
CA ASP A 2 -24.58 4.64 15.09
C ASP A 2 -26.04 4.26 14.86
N PHE A 3 -26.31 3.63 13.75
CA PHE A 3 -27.66 3.17 13.37
C PHE A 3 -27.68 1.64 13.32
N ASN A 4 -28.67 1.03 13.92
CA ASN A 4 -28.90 -0.41 13.79
C ASN A 4 -29.58 -0.69 12.46
N TYR A 5 -29.03 -1.64 11.71
CA TYR A 5 -29.57 -2.06 10.42
C TYR A 5 -29.55 -3.59 10.35
N GLY A 6 -30.71 -4.21 10.46
CA GLY A 6 -30.79 -5.67 10.54
C GLY A 6 -29.91 -6.21 11.67
N ASP A 7 -28.96 -7.10 11.33
CA ASP A 7 -28.03 -7.70 12.29
C ASP A 7 -26.71 -6.93 12.46
N GLY A 8 -26.62 -5.71 11.87
CA GLY A 8 -25.39 -4.91 11.87
C GLY A 8 -25.58 -3.51 12.43
N VAL A 9 -24.46 -2.82 12.61
CA VAL A 9 -24.39 -1.41 13.02
C VAL A 9 -23.71 -0.61 11.92
N LEU A 10 -24.35 0.48 11.48
CA LEU A 10 -23.79 1.45 10.55
C LEU A 10 -23.40 2.71 11.32
N SER A 11 -22.10 3.02 11.34
CA SER A 11 -21.60 4.28 11.92
C SER A 11 -21.62 5.38 10.87
N ALA A 12 -22.44 6.41 11.09
CA ALA A 12 -22.51 7.59 10.24
C ALA A 12 -21.84 8.79 10.90
N ARG A 13 -21.15 9.58 10.09
CA ARG A 13 -20.54 10.85 10.50
C ARG A 13 -21.41 11.99 9.98
N TRP A 14 -21.75 12.95 10.87
CA TRP A 14 -22.42 14.17 10.46
C TRP A 14 -21.59 14.90 9.38
N GLN A 15 -22.26 15.29 8.31
CA GLN A 15 -21.70 16.09 7.23
C GLN A 15 -22.40 17.45 7.23
N PRO A 16 -21.71 18.56 7.54
CA PRO A 16 -22.31 19.88 7.53
C PRO A 16 -22.66 20.31 6.09
N ALA A 17 -23.69 21.12 5.95
CA ALA A 17 -23.95 21.84 4.70
C ALA A 17 -22.83 22.87 4.43
N GLU A 18 -22.58 23.20 3.18
CA GLU A 18 -21.56 24.18 2.79
C GLU A 18 -21.76 25.57 3.44
N THR A 19 -23.01 25.94 3.72
CA THR A 19 -23.38 27.21 4.37
C THR A 19 -23.53 27.09 5.89
N GLN A 20 -23.13 25.97 6.50
CA GLN A 20 -23.27 25.74 7.93
C GLN A 20 -22.37 26.71 8.71
N ALA A 21 -22.99 27.57 9.54
CA ALA A 21 -22.25 28.45 10.43
C ALA A 21 -21.56 27.68 11.56
N GLY A 22 -20.44 28.22 12.08
CA GLY A 22 -19.71 27.66 13.22
C GLY A 22 -18.79 26.51 12.88
N LEU A 23 -18.34 26.44 11.63
CA LEU A 23 -17.28 25.55 11.20
C LEU A 23 -15.94 26.28 11.11
N ASP A 24 -14.86 25.55 11.34
CA ASP A 24 -13.51 25.99 10.99
C ASP A 24 -13.17 25.71 9.52
N PRO A 25 -11.99 26.16 9.01
CA PRO A 25 -11.58 25.93 7.63
C PRO A 25 -11.49 24.46 7.24
N GLU A 26 -11.33 23.54 8.22
CA GLU A 26 -11.30 22.09 8.01
C GLU A 26 -12.70 21.44 8.11
N GLY A 27 -13.78 22.24 8.22
CA GLY A 27 -15.15 21.75 8.30
C GLY A 27 -15.56 21.14 9.64
N ARG A 28 -14.78 21.40 10.73
CA ARG A 28 -15.11 20.90 12.07
C ARG A 28 -16.01 21.90 12.80
N CYS A 29 -17.03 21.39 13.49
CA CYS A 29 -17.90 22.24 14.32
C CYS A 29 -17.12 22.73 15.57
N ILE A 30 -16.90 24.05 15.66
CA ILE A 30 -16.25 24.72 16.78
C ILE A 30 -17.22 25.40 17.75
N ARG A 31 -18.51 25.31 17.48
CA ARG A 31 -19.57 25.92 18.31
C ARG A 31 -20.34 24.87 19.10
N LYS A 32 -20.25 24.95 20.43
CA LYS A 32 -20.89 24.00 21.35
C LYS A 32 -22.42 24.01 21.26
N ASP A 33 -23.03 25.19 21.03
CA ASP A 33 -24.48 25.33 20.88
C ASP A 33 -25.02 24.64 19.62
N ILE A 34 -24.25 24.64 18.53
CA ILE A 34 -24.62 23.94 17.30
C ILE A 34 -24.48 22.42 17.50
N ALA A 35 -23.38 21.97 18.11
CA ALA A 35 -23.19 20.56 18.42
C ALA A 35 -24.31 20.01 19.33
N ALA A 36 -24.71 20.78 20.38
CA ALA A 36 -25.80 20.41 21.26
C ALA A 36 -27.13 20.25 20.49
N ARG A 37 -27.51 21.19 19.65
CA ARG A 37 -28.73 21.10 18.82
C ARG A 37 -28.75 19.90 17.88
N ILE A 38 -27.60 19.55 17.31
CA ILE A 38 -27.49 18.35 16.46
C ILE A 38 -27.73 17.08 17.30
N LEU A 39 -27.15 17.00 18.51
CA LEU A 39 -27.36 15.87 19.40
C LEU A 39 -28.81 15.77 19.88
N GLU A 40 -29.43 16.88 20.22
CA GLU A 40 -30.86 16.94 20.61
C GLU A 40 -31.76 16.46 19.46
N LYS A 41 -31.47 16.89 18.23
CA LYS A 41 -32.24 16.43 17.07
C LYS A 41 -32.10 14.92 16.86
N LEU A 42 -30.87 14.39 16.95
CA LEU A 42 -30.63 12.95 16.82
C LEU A 42 -31.30 12.12 17.92
N ALA A 43 -31.39 12.68 19.14
CA ALA A 43 -32.10 12.03 20.25
C ALA A 43 -33.62 12.05 20.10
N ALA A 44 -34.15 13.12 19.52
CA ALA A 44 -35.60 13.27 19.28
C ALA A 44 -36.09 12.43 18.07
N GLU A 45 -35.24 12.23 17.08
CA GLU A 45 -35.52 11.48 15.87
C GLU A 45 -34.58 10.29 15.77
N PRO A 46 -34.82 9.17 16.51
CA PRO A 46 -33.87 8.05 16.59
C PRO A 46 -33.83 7.19 15.31
N GLU A 47 -34.76 7.39 14.39
CA GLU A 47 -34.79 6.68 13.12
C GLU A 47 -34.15 7.52 12.02
N GLY A 48 -33.26 6.91 11.25
CA GLY A 48 -32.64 7.50 10.06
C GLY A 48 -33.21 6.89 8.79
N MET A 49 -33.54 7.72 7.81
CA MET A 49 -33.93 7.28 6.49
C MET A 49 -32.79 7.45 5.50
N VAL A 50 -32.47 6.39 4.76
CA VAL A 50 -31.46 6.46 3.68
C VAL A 50 -32.00 7.32 2.55
N THR A 51 -31.40 8.50 2.35
CA THR A 51 -31.82 9.47 1.32
C THR A 51 -31.04 9.34 0.03
N GLU A 52 -29.78 8.83 0.12
CA GLU A 52 -28.92 8.58 -1.04
C GLU A 52 -28.09 7.31 -0.80
N ARG A 53 -27.99 6.47 -1.84
CA ARG A 53 -27.03 5.39 -1.92
C ARG A 53 -26.33 5.43 -3.27
N LYS A 54 -25.01 5.66 -3.24
CA LYS A 54 -24.18 5.65 -4.44
C LYS A 54 -23.14 4.55 -4.33
N VAL A 55 -23.10 3.65 -5.31
CA VAL A 55 -22.06 2.62 -5.44
C VAL A 55 -21.12 3.06 -6.56
N THR A 56 -19.82 3.01 -6.30
CA THR A 56 -18.77 3.36 -7.28
C THR A 56 -17.76 2.24 -7.32
N HIS A 57 -17.63 1.61 -8.47
CA HIS A 57 -16.57 0.63 -8.71
C HIS A 57 -15.21 1.34 -8.75
N LYS A 58 -14.26 0.88 -7.95
CA LYS A 58 -12.90 1.44 -7.86
C LYS A 58 -11.88 0.38 -8.19
N LYS A 59 -10.81 0.84 -8.81
CA LYS A 59 -9.65 0.02 -9.19
C LYS A 59 -8.38 0.69 -8.72
N GLU A 60 -7.63 0.00 -7.88
CA GLU A 60 -6.33 0.44 -7.39
C GLU A 60 -5.22 -0.41 -8.01
N ASN A 61 -4.33 0.25 -8.74
CA ASN A 61 -3.16 -0.43 -9.31
C ASN A 61 -2.18 -0.83 -8.19
N GLN A 62 -1.35 -1.82 -8.49
CA GLN A 62 -0.23 -2.22 -7.65
C GLN A 62 0.64 -1.00 -7.33
N ARG A 63 1.18 -0.95 -6.11
CA ARG A 63 2.24 -0.01 -5.79
C ARG A 63 3.46 -0.34 -6.63
N LEU A 64 4.19 0.68 -7.06
CA LEU A 64 5.43 0.48 -7.80
C LEU A 64 6.49 -0.19 -6.92
N PRO A 65 7.47 -0.87 -7.50
CA PRO A 65 8.69 -1.28 -6.80
C PRO A 65 9.40 -0.08 -6.18
N HIS A 66 10.36 -0.33 -5.30
CA HIS A 66 11.01 0.74 -4.57
C HIS A 66 12.10 1.46 -5.35
N SER A 67 12.10 2.79 -5.26
CA SER A 67 13.29 3.62 -5.28
C SER A 67 13.96 3.65 -3.89
N LEU A 68 15.15 4.22 -3.77
CA LEU A 68 15.77 4.40 -2.45
C LEU A 68 14.88 5.22 -1.51
N SER A 69 14.35 6.33 -2.00
CA SER A 69 13.51 7.23 -1.19
C SER A 69 12.23 6.54 -0.69
N SER A 70 11.52 5.82 -1.57
CA SER A 70 10.29 5.13 -1.16
C SER A 70 10.58 3.96 -0.21
N LEU A 71 11.71 3.27 -0.37
CA LEU A 71 12.16 2.24 0.57
C LEU A 71 12.48 2.81 1.95
N GLN A 72 13.19 3.94 2.01
CA GLN A 72 13.51 4.64 3.26
C GLN A 72 12.25 5.10 4.00
N ILE A 73 11.28 5.68 3.27
CA ILE A 73 10.00 6.12 3.85
C ILE A 73 9.23 4.93 4.42
N GLU A 74 9.13 3.84 3.68
CA GLU A 74 8.37 2.67 4.14
C GLU A 74 9.06 1.96 5.31
N ALA A 75 10.38 1.77 5.25
CA ALA A 75 11.16 1.18 6.34
C ALA A 75 11.13 2.04 7.61
N GLY A 76 11.21 3.37 7.47
CA GLY A 76 11.07 4.30 8.59
C GLY A 76 9.70 4.20 9.27
N ARG A 77 8.62 4.15 8.47
CA ARG A 77 7.24 4.02 9.00
C ARG A 77 6.98 2.68 9.68
N LYS A 78 7.50 1.59 9.10
CA LYS A 78 7.19 0.25 9.58
C LYS A 78 8.10 -0.23 10.71
N TYR A 79 9.39 0.14 10.65
CA TYR A 79 10.42 -0.41 11.54
C TYR A 79 11.17 0.66 12.33
N GLY A 80 10.94 1.95 12.08
CA GLY A 80 11.66 3.04 12.73
C GLY A 80 13.11 3.21 12.28
N TYR A 81 13.50 2.64 11.13
CA TYR A 81 14.88 2.74 10.64
C TYR A 81 15.18 4.13 10.07
N SER A 82 16.38 4.64 10.36
CA SER A 82 16.86 5.88 9.75
C SER A 82 17.17 5.69 8.26
N PRO A 83 17.13 6.76 7.45
CA PRO A 83 17.47 6.69 6.04
C PRO A 83 18.87 6.10 5.79
N GLN A 84 19.86 6.42 6.64
CA GLN A 84 21.21 5.89 6.53
C GLN A 84 21.27 4.38 6.78
N GLN A 85 20.59 3.89 7.82
CA GLN A 85 20.52 2.45 8.11
C GLN A 85 19.91 1.66 6.95
N VAL A 86 18.85 2.21 6.31
CA VAL A 86 18.22 1.58 5.14
C VAL A 86 19.17 1.54 3.96
N LEU A 87 19.86 2.65 3.67
CA LEU A 87 20.83 2.71 2.58
C LEU A 87 21.98 1.71 2.78
N ASP A 88 22.58 1.68 3.98
CA ASP A 88 23.71 0.80 4.29
C ASP A 88 23.30 -0.67 4.18
N THR A 89 22.09 -0.99 4.66
CA THR A 89 21.56 -2.36 4.59
C THR A 89 21.24 -2.76 3.14
N ALA A 90 20.64 -1.88 2.36
CA ALA A 90 20.37 -2.12 0.95
C ALA A 90 21.66 -2.27 0.14
N GLN A 91 22.71 -1.50 0.49
CA GLN A 91 24.05 -1.62 -0.10
C GLN A 91 24.66 -3.00 0.19
N GLN A 92 24.56 -3.49 1.43
CA GLN A 92 25.05 -4.84 1.79
C GLN A 92 24.33 -5.95 1.02
N LEU A 93 23.00 -5.83 0.82
CA LEU A 93 22.22 -6.79 0.05
C LEU A 93 22.64 -6.77 -1.44
N TYR A 94 22.87 -5.59 -2.00
CA TYR A 94 23.37 -5.40 -3.35
C TYR A 94 24.78 -6.01 -3.56
N GLU A 95 25.73 -5.74 -2.68
CA GLU A 95 27.09 -6.28 -2.75
C GLU A 95 27.10 -7.81 -2.73
N ARG A 96 26.15 -8.42 -2.03
CA ARG A 96 25.91 -9.86 -2.03
C ARG A 96 25.06 -10.33 -3.22
N LYS A 97 24.70 -9.42 -4.14
CA LYS A 97 23.90 -9.67 -5.35
C LYS A 97 22.48 -10.16 -5.10
N PHE A 98 21.91 -9.95 -3.92
CA PHE A 98 20.54 -10.34 -3.60
C PHE A 98 19.50 -9.35 -4.12
N THR A 99 19.90 -8.08 -4.26
CA THR A 99 19.08 -7.01 -4.84
C THR A 99 19.83 -6.25 -5.91
N THR A 100 19.11 -5.49 -6.72
CA THR A 100 19.67 -4.57 -7.70
C THR A 100 20.20 -3.31 -7.03
N TYR A 101 20.78 -2.38 -7.81
CA TYR A 101 21.47 -1.19 -7.34
C TYR A 101 20.60 -0.34 -6.37
N PRO A 102 21.09 -0.06 -5.15
CA PRO A 102 20.24 0.52 -4.10
C PRO A 102 20.07 2.04 -4.19
N ARG A 103 20.92 2.76 -4.91
CA ARG A 103 20.83 4.23 -5.03
C ARG A 103 20.03 4.67 -6.24
N SER A 104 18.97 3.91 -6.56
CA SER A 104 18.06 4.25 -7.65
C SER A 104 16.97 5.21 -7.21
N ASP A 105 16.69 6.23 -8.03
CA ASP A 105 15.56 7.13 -7.92
C ASP A 105 14.33 6.66 -8.70
N CYS A 106 14.47 5.57 -9.47
CA CYS A 106 13.45 5.00 -10.33
C CYS A 106 12.62 3.92 -9.62
N GLU A 107 11.33 3.87 -9.93
CA GLU A 107 10.37 2.87 -9.44
C GLU A 107 9.83 1.98 -10.57
N TYR A 108 10.43 2.04 -11.76
CA TYR A 108 10.01 1.29 -12.93
C TYR A 108 11.00 0.20 -13.30
N LEU A 109 10.53 -0.77 -14.08
CA LEU A 109 11.26 -1.97 -14.48
C LEU A 109 11.38 -2.05 -16.00
N PRO A 110 12.57 -2.44 -16.51
CA PRO A 110 12.75 -2.62 -17.96
C PRO A 110 12.07 -3.91 -18.43
N LEU A 111 11.46 -3.83 -19.60
CA LEU A 111 10.73 -4.95 -20.19
C LEU A 111 11.59 -6.19 -20.40
N ASN A 112 12.87 -6.02 -20.71
CA ASN A 112 13.80 -7.12 -20.94
C ASN A 112 14.06 -7.98 -19.69
N GLN A 113 13.88 -7.43 -18.46
CA GLN A 113 14.03 -8.19 -17.22
C GLN A 113 12.82 -9.09 -16.89
N ARG A 114 11.71 -9.00 -17.65
CA ARG A 114 10.60 -9.93 -17.47
C ARG A 114 10.98 -11.39 -17.69
N ARG A 115 11.98 -11.66 -18.50
CA ARG A 115 12.51 -13.02 -18.72
C ARG A 115 13.01 -13.67 -17.43
N ASP A 116 13.48 -12.88 -16.47
CA ASP A 116 14.04 -13.36 -15.21
C ASP A 116 12.95 -13.53 -14.12
N ALA A 117 11.73 -13.01 -14.37
CA ALA A 117 10.65 -12.93 -13.39
C ALA A 117 10.26 -14.28 -12.80
N LEU A 118 10.11 -15.30 -13.66
CA LEU A 118 9.73 -16.64 -13.20
C LEU A 118 10.80 -17.23 -12.26
N GLY A 119 12.08 -17.07 -12.61
CA GLY A 119 13.19 -17.53 -11.75
C GLY A 119 13.25 -16.81 -10.42
N ILE A 120 13.03 -15.49 -10.42
CA ILE A 120 12.99 -14.68 -9.19
C ILE A 120 11.79 -15.10 -8.32
N LEU A 121 10.60 -15.25 -8.88
CA LEU A 121 9.42 -15.70 -8.14
C LEU A 121 9.62 -17.10 -7.54
N SER A 122 10.22 -18.04 -8.31
CA SER A 122 10.55 -19.38 -7.82
C SER A 122 11.53 -19.34 -6.63
N ASN A 123 12.57 -18.49 -6.70
CA ASN A 123 13.51 -18.31 -5.60
C ASN A 123 12.82 -17.73 -4.35
N LEU A 124 11.93 -16.76 -4.53
CA LEU A 124 11.16 -16.14 -3.44
C LEU A 124 10.17 -17.12 -2.82
N ALA A 125 9.55 -18.01 -3.62
CA ALA A 125 8.67 -19.06 -3.11
C ALA A 125 9.41 -20.07 -2.22
N GLY A 126 10.70 -20.32 -2.51
CA GLY A 126 11.57 -21.22 -1.71
C GLY A 126 12.34 -20.53 -0.58
N LEU A 127 12.06 -19.26 -0.25
CA LEU A 127 12.90 -18.43 0.62
C LEU A 127 12.89 -18.82 2.10
N GLY A 128 11.86 -19.56 2.55
CA GLY A 128 11.67 -19.93 3.94
C GLY A 128 10.95 -18.88 4.80
N ASP A 129 10.46 -17.80 4.19
CA ASP A 129 9.51 -16.86 4.78
C ASP A 129 8.09 -17.22 4.32
N ARG A 130 7.18 -17.43 5.27
CA ARG A 130 5.83 -17.92 4.97
C ARG A 130 5.04 -16.98 4.06
N GLU A 131 5.08 -15.68 4.32
CA GLU A 131 4.30 -14.69 3.57
C GLU A 131 4.84 -14.55 2.15
N LEU A 132 6.16 -14.32 2.02
CA LEU A 132 6.81 -14.18 0.72
C LEU A 132 6.66 -15.45 -0.13
N SER A 133 6.77 -16.63 0.50
CA SER A 133 6.64 -17.91 -0.20
C SER A 133 5.25 -18.10 -0.78
N VAL A 134 4.20 -17.84 0.02
CA VAL A 134 2.82 -17.93 -0.45
C VAL A 134 2.53 -16.92 -1.55
N TRP A 135 2.94 -15.67 -1.37
CA TRP A 135 2.68 -14.63 -2.38
C TRP A 135 3.46 -14.86 -3.67
N ALA A 136 4.73 -15.24 -3.57
CA ALA A 136 5.51 -15.53 -4.78
C ALA A 136 4.98 -16.75 -5.54
N GLY A 137 4.53 -17.79 -4.82
CA GLY A 137 3.96 -18.99 -5.42
C GLY A 137 2.60 -18.77 -6.09
N ALA A 138 1.82 -17.77 -5.63
CA ALA A 138 0.53 -17.40 -6.22
C ALA A 138 0.64 -16.28 -7.28
N GLY A 139 1.82 -15.69 -7.47
CA GLY A 139 2.04 -14.64 -8.46
C GLY A 139 1.99 -15.17 -9.89
N ASP A 140 1.25 -14.48 -10.76
CA ASP A 140 1.14 -14.80 -12.18
C ASP A 140 2.18 -14.02 -13.00
N SER A 141 3.23 -14.69 -13.48
CA SER A 141 4.30 -14.09 -14.27
C SER A 141 3.85 -13.55 -15.64
N THR A 142 2.64 -13.88 -16.10
CA THR A 142 2.05 -13.33 -17.32
C THR A 142 1.48 -11.93 -17.12
N VAL A 143 1.10 -11.58 -15.89
CA VAL A 143 0.61 -10.23 -15.54
C VAL A 143 1.69 -9.20 -15.82
N LYS A 144 1.31 -8.14 -16.54
CA LYS A 144 2.14 -6.99 -16.83
C LYS A 144 1.59 -5.77 -16.12
N SER A 145 2.14 -5.45 -14.94
CA SER A 145 1.78 -4.23 -14.23
C SER A 145 2.30 -2.97 -14.93
N ARG A 146 1.85 -1.80 -14.49
CA ARG A 146 2.35 -0.50 -14.98
C ARG A 146 3.82 -0.23 -14.67
N ALA A 147 4.43 -1.02 -13.77
CA ALA A 147 5.85 -0.88 -13.43
C ALA A 147 6.77 -1.24 -14.62
N TRP A 148 6.35 -2.14 -15.49
CA TRP A 148 7.12 -2.56 -16.65
C TRP A 148 7.03 -1.52 -17.79
N ASN A 149 7.94 -0.53 -17.76
CA ASN A 149 7.88 0.62 -18.64
C ASN A 149 9.27 1.21 -18.94
N ASP A 150 9.82 0.89 -20.08
CA ASP A 150 11.15 1.36 -20.51
C ASP A 150 11.23 2.89 -20.63
N THR A 151 10.11 3.58 -20.98
CA THR A 151 10.11 5.04 -21.17
C THR A 151 10.23 5.82 -19.85
N LYS A 152 10.05 5.15 -18.72
CA LYS A 152 10.14 5.74 -17.38
C LYS A 152 11.46 5.43 -16.70
N ILE A 153 12.36 4.71 -17.33
CA ILE A 153 13.68 4.36 -16.80
C ILE A 153 14.67 5.42 -17.23
N THR A 154 15.45 5.91 -16.29
CA THR A 154 16.55 6.85 -16.50
C THR A 154 17.89 6.10 -16.54
N ALA A 155 18.77 6.34 -15.59
CA ALA A 155 20.06 5.65 -15.50
C ALA A 155 19.95 4.27 -14.84
N HIS A 156 19.00 4.11 -13.91
CA HIS A 156 18.79 2.89 -13.13
C HIS A 156 17.29 2.56 -13.10
N HIS A 157 16.95 1.28 -12.87
CA HIS A 157 15.59 0.83 -12.62
C HIS A 157 15.35 0.64 -11.11
N ALA A 158 14.12 0.30 -10.73
CA ALA A 158 13.73 0.07 -9.35
C ALA A 158 14.59 -0.99 -8.64
N ILE A 159 14.63 -0.91 -7.31
CA ILE A 159 15.32 -1.88 -6.45
C ILE A 159 14.44 -3.14 -6.36
N ILE A 160 14.96 -4.26 -6.85
CA ILE A 160 14.24 -5.54 -6.89
C ILE A 160 15.16 -6.70 -6.48
N PRO A 161 14.61 -7.88 -6.10
CA PRO A 161 15.39 -9.08 -5.95
C PRO A 161 16.05 -9.51 -7.26
N THR A 162 17.17 -10.21 -7.19
CA THR A 162 17.85 -10.79 -8.36
C THR A 162 17.54 -12.28 -8.49
N THR A 163 18.10 -12.91 -9.51
CA THR A 163 18.07 -14.37 -9.70
C THR A 163 18.96 -15.14 -8.72
N VAL A 164 19.79 -14.46 -7.92
CA VAL A 164 20.64 -15.08 -6.90
C VAL A 164 19.79 -15.48 -5.70
N VAL A 165 19.87 -16.74 -5.29
CA VAL A 165 19.14 -17.24 -4.12
C VAL A 165 19.66 -16.56 -2.85
N CYS A 166 18.75 -15.88 -2.16
CA CYS A 166 19.06 -15.19 -0.91
C CYS A 166 18.98 -16.17 0.27
N PRO A 167 20.04 -16.32 1.10
CA PRO A 167 19.99 -17.13 2.31
C PRO A 167 19.22 -16.39 3.43
N TYR A 168 17.94 -16.17 3.23
CA TYR A 168 17.07 -15.29 4.02
C TYR A 168 17.11 -15.58 5.51
N THR A 169 17.09 -16.86 5.90
CA THR A 169 17.13 -17.29 7.30
C THR A 169 18.47 -16.96 8.01
N ARG A 170 19.52 -16.69 7.22
CA ARG A 170 20.87 -16.32 7.74
C ARG A 170 21.12 -14.81 7.72
N LEU A 171 20.17 -14.02 7.24
CA LEU A 171 20.25 -12.57 7.27
C LEU A 171 20.02 -12.03 8.68
N THR A 172 20.58 -10.87 8.99
CA THR A 172 20.20 -10.12 10.19
C THR A 172 18.73 -9.69 10.10
N GLU A 173 18.13 -9.34 11.22
CA GLU A 173 16.74 -8.88 11.25
C GLU A 173 16.53 -7.67 10.32
N MET A 174 17.41 -6.68 10.38
CA MET A 174 17.33 -5.49 9.53
C MET A 174 17.46 -5.85 8.05
N GLN A 175 18.38 -6.75 7.67
CA GLN A 175 18.52 -7.23 6.29
C GLN A 175 17.28 -7.98 5.83
N ARG A 176 16.68 -8.83 6.69
CA ARG A 176 15.41 -9.50 6.37
C ARG A 176 14.29 -8.50 6.14
N ASN A 177 14.15 -7.52 7.03
CA ASN A 177 13.10 -6.52 6.94
C ASN A 177 13.22 -5.68 5.66
N ILE A 178 14.42 -5.24 5.29
CA ILE A 178 14.64 -4.48 4.05
C ILE A 178 14.43 -5.37 2.82
N TYR A 179 14.96 -6.59 2.82
CA TYR A 179 14.73 -7.53 1.72
C TYR A 179 13.25 -7.89 1.56
N PHE A 180 12.51 -8.05 2.67
CA PHE A 180 11.07 -8.30 2.68
C PHE A 180 10.30 -7.17 1.97
N LEU A 181 10.59 -5.90 2.28
CA LEU A 181 9.93 -4.76 1.63
C LEU A 181 10.19 -4.77 0.11
N ILE A 182 11.43 -4.99 -0.30
CA ILE A 182 11.84 -5.05 -1.71
C ILE A 182 11.13 -6.21 -2.42
N ALA A 183 11.17 -7.42 -1.83
CA ALA A 183 10.57 -8.62 -2.40
C ALA A 183 9.04 -8.49 -2.51
N ARG A 184 8.36 -7.99 -1.48
CA ARG A 184 6.92 -7.77 -1.47
C ARG A 184 6.49 -6.79 -2.58
N ALA A 185 7.19 -5.67 -2.73
CA ALA A 185 6.90 -4.68 -3.76
C ALA A 185 7.11 -5.26 -5.17
N TYR A 186 8.11 -6.12 -5.36
CA TYR A 186 8.34 -6.83 -6.62
C TYR A 186 7.24 -7.86 -6.89
N ILE A 187 6.92 -8.73 -5.94
CA ILE A 187 5.88 -9.76 -6.06
C ILE A 187 4.53 -9.15 -6.42
N SER A 188 4.19 -7.98 -5.86
CA SER A 188 2.92 -7.31 -6.16
C SER A 188 2.73 -6.98 -7.64
N GLN A 189 3.80 -6.91 -8.44
CA GLN A 189 3.73 -6.64 -9.88
C GLN A 189 3.15 -7.81 -10.69
N PHE A 190 2.97 -8.97 -10.07
CA PHE A 190 2.46 -10.21 -10.65
C PHE A 190 1.05 -10.55 -10.18
N TYR A 191 0.32 -9.55 -9.67
CA TYR A 191 -1.07 -9.65 -9.27
C TYR A 191 -1.93 -8.67 -10.08
N ALA A 192 -3.22 -8.99 -10.22
CA ALA A 192 -4.18 -8.05 -10.79
C ALA A 192 -4.33 -6.81 -9.89
N PRO A 193 -4.75 -5.66 -10.43
CA PRO A 193 -5.18 -4.53 -9.62
C PRO A 193 -6.28 -4.92 -8.63
N HIS A 194 -6.30 -4.26 -7.47
CA HIS A 194 -7.36 -4.44 -6.48
C HIS A 194 -8.63 -3.74 -6.95
N GLU A 195 -9.71 -4.48 -7.12
CA GLU A 195 -11.01 -3.95 -7.53
C GLU A 195 -12.00 -4.09 -6.36
N TYR A 196 -12.73 -3.01 -6.07
CA TYR A 196 -13.71 -2.99 -4.99
C TYR A 196 -14.82 -1.98 -5.26
N ASP A 197 -15.96 -2.18 -4.62
CA ASP A 197 -17.08 -1.24 -4.65
C ASP A 197 -17.03 -0.34 -3.41
N SER A 198 -16.89 0.95 -3.65
CA SER A 198 -17.03 1.99 -2.64
C SER A 198 -18.49 2.41 -2.57
N GLN A 199 -19.11 2.30 -1.39
CA GLN A 199 -20.48 2.74 -1.19
C GLN A 199 -20.52 4.00 -0.34
N ARG A 200 -21.28 5.00 -0.79
CA ARG A 200 -21.65 6.19 -0.02
C ARG A 200 -23.14 6.11 0.29
N ILE A 201 -23.45 6.23 1.56
CA ILE A 201 -24.83 6.25 2.06
C ILE A 201 -25.03 7.57 2.78
N VAL A 202 -26.15 8.25 2.51
CA VAL A 202 -26.60 9.46 3.20
C VAL A 202 -27.90 9.13 3.93
N ILE A 203 -27.92 9.43 5.21
CA ILE A 203 -29.04 9.20 6.11
C ILE A 203 -29.55 10.56 6.57
#